data_2843eeefc3cd284c2467e4f089557f30
#
_entry.id   2843eeefc3cd284c2467e4f089557f30
#
_cell.length_a   1.000
_cell.length_b   1.000
_cell.length_c   1.000
_cell.angle_alpha   90.00
_cell.angle_beta   90.00
_cell.angle_gamma   90.00
#
_symmetry.space_group_name_H-M   'P 1'
#
loop_
_entity.id
_entity.type
_entity.pdbx_description
1 polymer ?
#
loop_
_entity_poly.entity_id
_entity_poly.type
_entity_poly.pdbx_seq_one_letter_code
_entity_poly.pdbx_strand_id
1 'polypeptide(L)'
;MKKTYRTLALTAGALVASGAHAQSSVQLYGLIDMTALAYTTNANAAGNHVIAMGHDGEPWFSGSRWGLRGAEDIGGGNKIIFTLESEFVGTNGNMEDPGQIFDRDSWVGLVNPTVGQVTVGFQDTVAKDFS
;
A
#
# COMPACT_ATOMS: atom_id res chain seq x y z
N MET A 1 52.03 -31.18 -48.67
CA MET A 1 51.23 -29.95 -48.47
C MET A 1 50.34 -30.21 -47.28
N LYS A 2 50.69 -29.66 -46.12
CA LYS A 2 49.87 -29.82 -44.90
C LYS A 2 48.98 -28.62 -44.74
N LYS A 3 47.64 -28.81 -44.88
CA LYS A 3 46.66 -27.79 -44.62
C LYS A 3 46.37 -27.68 -43.14
N THR A 4 46.87 -26.63 -42.51
CA THR A 4 46.61 -26.28 -41.12
C THR A 4 45.25 -25.63 -41.05
N TYR A 5 44.25 -26.34 -40.56
CA TYR A 5 42.96 -25.78 -40.23
C TYR A 5 43.08 -25.01 -38.90
N ARG A 6 43.13 -23.69 -39.03
CA ARG A 6 43.00 -22.83 -37.84
C ARG A 6 41.51 -22.88 -37.43
N THR A 7 41.26 -23.65 -36.42
CA THR A 7 39.97 -23.68 -35.76
C THR A 7 39.81 -22.33 -35.07
N LEU A 8 39.04 -21.46 -35.66
CA LEU A 8 38.61 -20.22 -35.02
C LEU A 8 37.55 -20.64 -33.98
N ALA A 9 38.00 -20.81 -32.73
CA ALA A 9 37.11 -20.98 -31.62
C ALA A 9 36.38 -19.64 -31.40
N LEU A 10 35.19 -19.53 -31.99
CA LEU A 10 34.22 -18.51 -31.66
C LEU A 10 33.75 -18.81 -30.24
N THR A 11 34.42 -18.22 -29.26
CA THR A 11 33.88 -18.10 -27.91
C THR A 11 32.69 -17.15 -28.01
N ALA A 12 31.53 -17.69 -28.32
CA ALA A 12 30.27 -17.05 -28.06
C ALA A 12 30.19 -16.88 -26.54
N GLY A 13 30.72 -15.74 -26.05
CA GLY A 13 30.42 -15.29 -24.70
C GLY A 13 28.92 -15.14 -24.64
N ALA A 14 28.25 -16.14 -24.11
CA ALA A 14 26.91 -15.97 -23.61
C ALA A 14 26.98 -14.84 -22.58
N LEU A 15 26.64 -13.65 -23.00
CA LEU A 15 26.19 -12.60 -22.10
C LEU A 15 24.93 -13.17 -21.45
N VAL A 16 25.15 -13.85 -20.35
CA VAL A 16 24.09 -14.02 -19.36
C VAL A 16 23.81 -12.60 -18.91
N ALA A 17 22.91 -11.95 -19.62
CA ALA A 17 22.18 -10.83 -19.05
C ALA A 17 21.49 -11.43 -17.83
N SER A 18 22.17 -11.37 -16.69
CA SER A 18 21.52 -11.46 -15.40
C SER A 18 20.53 -10.32 -15.42
N GLY A 19 19.34 -10.59 -15.95
CA GLY A 19 18.24 -9.69 -15.79
C GLY A 19 18.16 -9.44 -14.30
N ALA A 20 18.55 -8.25 -13.91
CA ALA A 20 18.14 -7.75 -12.61
C ALA A 20 16.62 -7.81 -12.65
N HIS A 21 16.06 -8.91 -12.21
CA HIS A 21 14.64 -8.99 -11.94
C HIS A 21 14.43 -8.00 -10.80
N ALA A 22 14.14 -6.76 -11.16
CA ALA A 22 13.55 -5.83 -10.23
C ALA A 22 12.34 -6.56 -9.68
N GLN A 23 12.44 -7.02 -8.44
CA GLN A 23 11.37 -7.77 -7.81
C GLN A 23 10.33 -6.74 -7.36
N SER A 24 9.55 -6.29 -8.35
CA SER A 24 8.41 -5.43 -8.10
C SER A 24 7.38 -6.24 -7.32
N SER A 25 7.05 -5.79 -6.15
CA SER A 25 5.99 -6.38 -5.35
C SER A 25 4.87 -5.37 -5.18
N VAL A 26 3.66 -5.75 -5.57
CA VAL A 26 2.44 -5.00 -5.25
C VAL A 26 1.58 -5.90 -4.38
N GLN A 27 1.20 -5.38 -3.24
CA GLN A 27 0.37 -6.07 -2.27
C GLN A 27 -0.95 -5.31 -2.10
N LEU A 28 -2.06 -6.02 -2.28
CA LEU A 28 -3.36 -5.58 -1.81
C LEU A 28 -3.47 -5.95 -0.33
N TYR A 29 -3.91 -5.02 0.49
CA TYR A 29 -4.16 -5.24 1.91
C TYR A 29 -5.44 -4.53 2.35
N GLY A 30 -5.89 -4.80 3.56
CA GLY A 30 -7.05 -4.11 4.11
C GLY A 30 -7.40 -4.61 5.51
N LEU A 31 -8.32 -3.89 6.09
CA LEU A 31 -8.91 -4.15 7.39
C LEU A 31 -10.40 -3.87 7.29
N ILE A 32 -11.20 -4.75 7.84
CA ILE A 32 -12.63 -4.52 8.05
C ILE A 32 -12.83 -4.34 9.56
N ASP A 33 -13.19 -3.14 9.95
CA ASP A 33 -13.39 -2.74 11.33
C ASP A 33 -14.85 -2.32 11.52
N MET A 34 -15.65 -3.27 11.93
CA MET A 34 -17.09 -3.09 12.16
C MET A 34 -17.49 -3.80 13.42
N THR A 35 -18.41 -3.22 14.18
CA THR A 35 -19.02 -3.95 15.28
C THR A 35 -20.33 -4.59 14.85
N ALA A 36 -20.48 -5.86 15.18
CA ALA A 36 -21.74 -6.58 15.04
C ALA A 36 -22.72 -6.27 16.19
N LEU A 37 -22.28 -5.53 17.21
CA LEU A 37 -23.10 -5.17 18.35
C LEU A 37 -23.93 -3.94 18.03
N ALA A 38 -25.23 -4.18 17.94
CA ALA A 38 -26.19 -3.11 18.03
C ALA A 38 -26.28 -2.66 19.49
N TYR A 39 -26.03 -1.40 19.76
CA TYR A 39 -26.32 -0.84 21.06
C TYR A 39 -27.43 0.20 20.97
N THR A 40 -28.22 0.26 22.00
CA THR A 40 -29.33 1.21 22.08
C THR A 40 -29.01 2.20 23.19
N THR A 41 -28.40 3.31 22.87
CA THR A 41 -28.14 4.32 23.90
C THR A 41 -28.98 5.56 23.77
N ASN A 42 -29.51 5.83 22.59
CA ASN A 42 -30.25 7.07 22.33
C ASN A 42 -31.59 6.79 21.67
N ALA A 43 -32.60 7.49 22.16
CA ALA A 43 -33.86 7.60 21.44
C ALA A 43 -33.66 8.50 20.20
N ASN A 44 -34.24 8.13 19.07
CA ASN A 44 -34.36 9.06 17.94
C ASN A 44 -35.27 10.24 18.33
N ALA A 45 -35.43 11.21 17.45
CA ALA A 45 -36.27 12.38 17.70
C ALA A 45 -37.74 12.03 18.06
N ALA A 46 -38.20 10.82 17.77
CA ALA A 46 -39.51 10.30 18.14
C ALA A 46 -39.53 9.55 19.48
N GLY A 47 -38.40 9.48 20.19
CA GLY A 47 -38.28 8.82 21.49
C GLY A 47 -38.11 7.28 21.43
N ASN A 48 -37.89 6.72 20.24
CA ASN A 48 -37.70 5.28 20.06
C ASN A 48 -36.24 4.88 20.21
N HIS A 49 -36.00 3.70 20.76
CA HIS A 49 -34.66 3.14 20.75
C HIS A 49 -34.20 2.84 19.33
N VAL A 50 -32.95 3.21 19.03
CA VAL A 50 -32.33 2.93 17.74
C VAL A 50 -31.29 1.82 17.93
N ILE A 51 -31.37 0.81 17.09
CA ILE A 51 -30.35 -0.24 16.98
C ILE A 51 -29.51 0.11 15.75
N ALA A 52 -28.22 0.32 15.94
CA ALA A 52 -27.30 0.64 14.85
C ALA A 52 -26.06 -0.25 14.94
N MET A 53 -25.48 -0.53 13.80
CA MET A 53 -24.12 -1.08 13.74
C MET A 53 -23.14 0.07 13.93
N GLY A 54 -22.12 -0.14 14.75
CA GLY A 54 -21.00 0.76 14.84
C GLY A 54 -20.11 0.65 13.60
N HIS A 55 -19.60 1.75 13.16
CA HIS A 55 -18.68 1.86 12.04
C HIS A 55 -17.67 2.98 12.31
N ASP A 56 -16.86 3.26 11.32
CA ASP A 56 -15.87 4.33 11.31
C ASP A 56 -16.44 5.66 11.86
N GLY A 57 -15.58 6.48 12.46
CA GLY A 57 -15.97 7.74 13.11
C GLY A 57 -16.24 7.63 14.61
N GLU A 58 -16.32 6.44 15.15
CA GLU A 58 -16.33 6.23 16.60
C GLU A 58 -14.88 6.21 17.12
N PRO A 59 -14.59 6.81 18.28
CA PRO A 59 -13.22 7.04 18.74
C PRO A 59 -12.40 5.77 19.05
N TRP A 60 -13.03 4.61 19.04
CA TRP A 60 -12.39 3.31 19.29
C TRP A 60 -12.24 2.43 18.03
N PHE A 61 -12.65 2.92 16.86
CA PHE A 61 -12.48 2.20 15.60
C PHE A 61 -11.30 2.74 14.81
N SER A 62 -10.60 1.82 14.15
CA SER A 62 -9.48 2.14 13.27
C SER A 62 -9.89 2.55 11.87
N GLY A 63 -11.14 2.35 11.51
CA GLY A 63 -11.68 2.55 10.18
C GLY A 63 -11.46 1.37 9.24
N SER A 64 -12.54 0.98 8.54
CA SER A 64 -12.47 -0.05 7.50
C SER A 64 -11.74 0.51 6.28
N ARG A 65 -10.70 -0.19 5.80
CA ARG A 65 -9.83 0.32 4.74
C ARG A 65 -9.30 -0.76 3.84
N TRP A 66 -8.92 -0.38 2.66
CA TRP A 66 -8.18 -1.20 1.73
C TRP A 66 -7.10 -0.36 1.06
N GLY A 67 -6.05 -1.01 0.60
CA GLY A 67 -4.98 -0.27 -0.04
C GLY A 67 -4.07 -1.15 -0.88
N LEU A 68 -3.25 -0.47 -1.63
CA LEU A 68 -2.14 -1.02 -2.41
C LEU A 68 -0.84 -0.45 -1.87
N ARG A 69 0.12 -1.30 -1.62
CA ARG A 69 1.48 -0.89 -1.33
C ARG A 69 2.46 -1.69 -2.17
N GLY A 70 3.53 -1.07 -2.55
CA GLY A 70 4.51 -1.76 -3.37
C GLY A 70 5.91 -1.24 -3.18
N ALA A 71 6.84 -2.05 -3.67
CA ALA A 71 8.25 -1.72 -3.71
C ALA A 71 8.85 -2.23 -5.01
N GLU A 72 9.72 -1.43 -5.61
CA GLU A 72 10.50 -1.76 -6.79
C GLU A 72 11.96 -1.48 -6.54
N ASP A 73 12.81 -2.48 -6.71
CA ASP A 73 14.26 -2.32 -6.61
C ASP A 73 14.80 -1.69 -7.89
N ILE A 74 15.38 -0.50 -7.79
CA ILE A 74 15.94 0.25 -8.89
C ILE A 74 17.48 0.15 -8.96
N GLY A 75 18.05 -0.74 -8.14
CA GLY A 75 19.49 -1.00 -8.08
C GLY A 75 20.26 -0.04 -7.17
N GLY A 76 21.52 -0.39 -6.89
CA GLY A 76 22.38 0.38 -6.00
C GLY A 76 21.90 0.45 -4.55
N GLY A 77 21.06 -0.48 -4.12
CA GLY A 77 20.42 -0.46 -2.80
C GLY A 77 19.24 0.50 -2.70
N ASN A 78 18.81 1.09 -3.82
CA ASN A 78 17.67 2.01 -3.84
C ASN A 78 16.40 1.29 -4.23
N LYS A 79 15.28 1.69 -3.61
CA LYS A 79 13.94 1.19 -3.95
C LYS A 79 12.98 2.36 -4.07
N ILE A 80 12.07 2.25 -5.03
CA ILE A 80 10.86 3.07 -5.06
C ILE A 80 9.81 2.32 -4.26
N ILE A 81 9.11 3.03 -3.40
CA ILE A 81 8.01 2.50 -2.59
C ILE A 81 6.79 3.38 -2.76
N PHE A 82 5.61 2.82 -2.59
CA PHE A 82 4.37 3.59 -2.60
C PHE A 82 3.32 2.97 -1.69
N THR A 83 2.39 3.81 -1.26
CA THR A 83 1.16 3.40 -0.58
C THR A 83 -0.01 4.23 -1.11
N LEU A 84 -1.11 3.55 -1.38
CA LEU A 84 -2.40 4.10 -1.74
C LEU A 84 -3.43 3.44 -0.83
N GLU A 85 -4.10 4.21 0.04
CA GLU A 85 -5.05 3.68 1.03
C GLU A 85 -6.35 4.48 1.01
N SER A 86 -7.45 3.75 0.96
CA SER A 86 -8.81 4.27 0.97
C SER A 86 -9.55 3.78 2.21
N GLU A 87 -10.21 4.68 2.89
CA GLU A 87 -11.17 4.35 3.94
C GLU A 87 -12.58 4.21 3.34
N PHE A 88 -13.36 3.32 3.91
CA PHE A 88 -14.73 3.12 3.50
C PHE A 88 -15.65 2.83 4.69
N VAL A 89 -16.88 3.28 4.57
CA VAL A 89 -17.92 3.00 5.56
C VAL A 89 -18.31 1.53 5.49
N GLY A 90 -17.87 0.74 6.45
CA GLY A 90 -18.03 -0.72 6.45
C GLY A 90 -19.48 -1.19 6.37
N THR A 91 -20.43 -0.38 6.85
CA THR A 91 -21.86 -0.74 6.90
C THR A 91 -22.58 -0.59 5.55
N ASN A 92 -22.07 0.21 4.62
CA ASN A 92 -22.74 0.48 3.34
C ASN A 92 -21.80 0.49 2.13
N GLY A 93 -20.47 0.47 2.34
CA GLY A 93 -19.47 0.44 1.28
C GLY A 93 -19.20 1.80 0.61
N ASN A 94 -19.74 2.89 1.13
CA ASN A 94 -19.42 4.22 0.64
C ASN A 94 -17.95 4.58 0.95
N MET A 95 -17.36 5.47 0.15
CA MET A 95 -16.10 6.10 0.52
C MET A 95 -16.32 6.97 1.76
N GLU A 96 -15.37 6.96 2.70
CA GLU A 96 -15.46 7.80 3.90
C GLU A 96 -15.39 9.28 3.51
N ASP A 97 -14.48 9.65 2.64
CA ASP A 97 -14.41 11.00 2.09
C ASP A 97 -14.93 11.02 0.64
N PRO A 98 -16.15 11.52 0.40
CA PRO A 98 -16.76 11.50 -0.92
C PRO A 98 -15.92 12.25 -1.97
N GLY A 99 -15.53 11.54 -3.02
CA GLY A 99 -14.77 12.12 -4.13
C GLY A 99 -13.26 11.89 -4.04
N GLN A 100 -12.75 11.32 -2.95
CA GLN A 100 -11.35 10.94 -2.79
C GLN A 100 -11.24 9.42 -2.69
N ILE A 101 -10.67 8.79 -3.72
CA ILE A 101 -10.49 7.33 -3.71
C ILE A 101 -9.37 6.87 -2.76
N PHE A 102 -8.38 7.73 -2.50
CA PHE A 102 -7.30 7.49 -1.54
C PHE A 102 -7.23 8.65 -0.55
N ASP A 103 -8.09 8.60 0.43
CA ASP A 103 -8.32 9.63 1.44
C ASP A 103 -7.44 9.50 2.69
N ARG A 104 -6.72 8.34 2.83
CA ARG A 104 -5.81 8.11 3.96
C ARG A 104 -4.36 8.30 3.56
N ASP A 105 -3.91 7.53 2.58
CA ASP A 105 -2.53 7.58 2.08
C ASP A 105 -2.51 7.59 0.56
N SER A 106 -1.76 8.51 -0.01
CA SER A 106 -1.48 8.58 -1.45
C SER A 106 -0.10 9.16 -1.66
N TRP A 107 0.93 8.35 -1.50
CA TRP A 107 2.31 8.79 -1.56
C TRP A 107 3.24 7.82 -2.28
N VAL A 108 4.36 8.34 -2.77
CA VAL A 108 5.48 7.62 -3.32
C VAL A 108 6.76 8.05 -2.61
N GLY A 109 7.72 7.13 -2.50
CA GLY A 109 8.98 7.41 -1.84
C GLY A 109 10.17 6.72 -2.48
N LEU A 110 11.34 7.22 -2.14
CA LEU A 110 12.64 6.61 -2.41
C LEU A 110 13.25 6.20 -1.08
N VAL A 111 13.69 4.96 -0.98
CA VAL A 111 14.36 4.44 0.21
C VAL A 111 15.72 3.86 -0.15
N ASN A 112 16.69 4.14 0.71
CA ASN A 112 18.01 3.52 0.71
C ASN A 112 18.41 3.22 2.15
N PRO A 113 18.83 1.98 2.48
CA PRO A 113 19.09 1.57 3.87
C PRO A 113 20.23 2.35 4.55
N THR A 114 21.11 2.98 3.75
CA THR A 114 22.23 3.76 4.28
C THR A 114 21.91 5.23 4.46
N VAL A 115 21.09 5.79 3.56
CA VAL A 115 20.80 7.24 3.52
C VAL A 115 19.47 7.56 4.18
N GLY A 116 18.51 6.64 4.15
CA GLY A 116 17.18 6.83 4.71
C GLY A 116 16.08 6.83 3.65
N GLN A 117 14.96 7.45 3.98
CA GLN A 117 13.75 7.45 3.17
C GLN A 117 13.24 8.89 2.97
N VAL A 118 12.77 9.17 1.76
CA VAL A 118 12.05 10.40 1.42
C VAL A 118 10.74 10.01 0.76
N THR A 119 9.63 10.56 1.24
CA THR A 119 8.29 10.36 0.71
C THR A 119 7.66 11.68 0.28
N VAL A 120 6.82 11.63 -0.75
CA VAL A 120 6.08 12.78 -1.28
C VAL A 120 4.66 12.33 -1.59
N GLY A 121 3.70 13.11 -1.14
CA GLY A 121 2.29 12.86 -1.37
C GLY A 121 1.45 13.15 -0.13
N PHE A 122 0.20 12.72 -0.18
CA PHE A 122 -0.72 12.77 0.95
C PHE A 122 -0.42 11.63 1.90
N GLN A 123 -0.08 11.94 3.14
CA GLN A 123 0.30 10.96 4.16
C GLN A 123 0.07 11.54 5.56
N ASP A 124 -0.09 10.67 6.52
CA ASP A 124 -0.14 11.05 7.93
C ASP A 124 1.14 11.78 8.36
N THR A 125 0.99 12.73 9.24
CA THR A 125 2.13 13.45 9.80
C THR A 125 2.82 12.61 10.88
N VAL A 126 4.11 12.85 11.08
CA VAL A 126 4.92 12.21 12.15
C VAL A 126 4.27 12.38 13.53
N ALA A 127 3.49 13.44 13.73
CA ALA A 127 2.80 13.69 15.00
C ALA A 127 1.73 12.64 15.33
N LYS A 128 1.15 11.98 14.31
CA LYS A 128 0.15 10.92 14.51
C LYS A 128 0.77 9.64 15.09
N ASP A 129 2.03 9.37 14.80
CA ASP A 129 2.74 8.18 15.28
C ASP A 129 3.07 8.25 16.78
N PHE A 130 2.89 9.42 17.39
CA PHE A 130 3.19 9.70 18.80
C PHE A 130 1.95 10.08 19.63
N SER A 131 0.74 9.97 19.09
CA SER A 131 -0.51 10.34 19.76
C SER A 131 -1.25 9.15 20.40
#